data_54a9ca2ce0ac3d9d6ecfe7ba8a956cd2
#
_entry.id   54a9ca2ce0ac3d9d6ecfe7ba8a956cd2
#
_cell.length_a   1.000
_cell.length_b   1.000
_cell.length_c   1.000
_cell.angle_alpha   90.00
_cell.angle_beta   90.00
_cell.angle_gamma   90.00
#
_symmetry.space_group_name_H-M   'P 1'
#
loop_
_entity.id
_entity.type
_entity.pdbx_description
1 polymer ?
#
loop_
_entity_poly.entity_id
_entity_poly.type
_entity_poly.pdbx_seq_one_letter_code
_entity_poly.pdbx_strand_id
1 'polypeptide(L)'
;NNSQKKKTFKDYRRIMHEYPKVKVLYWKGEGFNYPEINQYGIDHATGEYLLFLNNDTEMIGNDCIKEMLSYCMREDVGAVGARMYYEDGTLQHGGVIIGLGGVAGHAFLGMDGDSPGYFARAHVIYDLSAVTAACMMIKKQVYEEVGGFDPKFAVAFNDVDLCLKIRKAGYLIVYDPYAELIHYESKSRGYEDTEEKIERFNREIKLFQTRWKKILENGDPYYSPNLTLDHNDFGLNHLAKVERR
;
A
#
# COMPACT_ATOMS: atom_id res chain seq x y z
N ASN A 1 8.23 12.45 -8.20
CA ASN A 1 9.30 13.20 -7.51
C ASN A 1 9.02 14.70 -7.59
N ASN A 2 8.71 15.36 -6.46
CA ASN A 2 8.45 16.80 -6.37
C ASN A 2 9.73 17.67 -6.32
N SER A 3 10.88 17.13 -6.72
CA SER A 3 12.13 17.86 -6.67
C SER A 3 12.20 18.93 -7.77
N GLN A 4 12.34 20.20 -7.37
CA GLN A 4 12.57 21.34 -8.27
C GLN A 4 14.06 21.63 -8.51
N LYS A 5 14.97 20.73 -8.09
CA LYS A 5 16.41 20.94 -8.22
C LYS A 5 16.85 20.78 -9.70
N LYS A 6 17.65 21.72 -10.22
CA LYS A 6 18.21 21.68 -11.60
C LYS A 6 18.91 20.35 -11.95
N LYS A 7 19.56 19.70 -10.98
CA LYS A 7 20.21 18.40 -11.15
C LYS A 7 19.20 17.31 -11.52
N THR A 8 18.06 17.25 -10.85
CA THR A 8 16.99 16.29 -11.09
C THR A 8 16.44 16.38 -12.52
N PHE A 9 16.24 17.58 -13.05
CA PHE A 9 15.79 17.75 -14.45
C PHE A 9 16.82 17.26 -15.49
N LYS A 10 18.12 17.37 -15.18
CA LYS A 10 19.17 16.82 -16.04
C LYS A 10 19.16 15.30 -16.02
N ASP A 11 18.96 14.70 -14.84
CA ASP A 11 18.90 13.26 -14.68
C ASP A 11 17.65 12.67 -15.37
N TYR A 12 16.50 13.30 -15.28
CA TYR A 12 15.31 12.86 -16.01
C TYR A 12 15.47 12.93 -17.53
N ARG A 13 16.12 13.98 -18.08
CA ARG A 13 16.42 14.04 -19.51
C ARG A 13 17.35 12.92 -19.95
N ARG A 14 18.34 12.57 -19.13
CA ARG A 14 19.22 11.43 -19.39
C ARG A 14 18.44 10.13 -19.41
N ILE A 15 17.61 9.87 -18.40
CA ILE A 15 16.78 8.66 -18.31
C ILE A 15 15.85 8.54 -19.54
N MET A 16 15.15 9.59 -19.93
CA MET A 16 14.29 9.56 -21.13
C MET A 16 15.08 9.30 -22.42
N HIS A 17 16.33 9.72 -22.51
CA HIS A 17 17.19 9.44 -23.66
C HIS A 17 17.67 7.97 -23.66
N GLU A 18 18.07 7.45 -22.50
CA GLU A 18 18.53 6.06 -22.34
C GLU A 18 17.37 5.06 -22.46
N TYR A 19 16.17 5.44 -22.00
CA TYR A 19 14.97 4.59 -21.96
C TYR A 19 13.80 5.29 -22.68
N PRO A 20 13.64 5.15 -24.00
CA PRO A 20 12.66 5.89 -24.80
C PRO A 20 11.19 5.63 -24.42
N LYS A 21 10.91 4.52 -23.72
CA LYS A 21 9.57 4.21 -23.20
C LYS A 21 9.23 4.96 -21.90
N VAL A 22 10.23 5.55 -21.24
CA VAL A 22 10.03 6.33 -20.01
C VAL A 22 9.49 7.71 -20.37
N LYS A 23 8.39 8.11 -19.76
CA LYS A 23 7.80 9.43 -19.84
C LYS A 23 7.95 10.14 -18.50
N VAL A 24 8.46 11.38 -18.50
CA VAL A 24 8.47 12.24 -17.32
C VAL A 24 7.33 13.23 -17.44
N LEU A 25 6.40 13.16 -16.51
CA LEU A 25 5.25 14.05 -16.42
C LEU A 25 5.50 15.13 -15.37
N TYR A 26 5.08 16.36 -15.65
CA TYR A 26 5.26 17.49 -14.76
C TYR A 26 3.92 17.83 -14.12
N TRP A 27 3.79 17.48 -12.85
CA TRP A 27 2.62 17.83 -12.04
C TRP A 27 2.59 19.35 -11.78
N LYS A 28 1.46 19.98 -12.05
CA LYS A 28 1.24 21.43 -11.90
C LYS A 28 0.27 21.78 -10.77
N GLY A 29 -0.20 20.79 -10.03
CA GLY A 29 -1.09 21.00 -8.89
C GLY A 29 -0.36 21.61 -7.69
N GLU A 30 -1.12 22.12 -6.74
CA GLU A 30 -0.59 22.69 -5.50
C GLU A 30 -0.39 21.62 -4.44
N GLY A 31 0.77 21.66 -3.76
CA GLY A 31 1.10 20.76 -2.67
C GLY A 31 1.33 19.29 -3.08
N PHE A 32 1.23 18.41 -2.10
CA PHE A 32 1.36 16.96 -2.28
C PHE A 32 0.02 16.28 -2.02
N ASN A 33 -0.52 15.65 -3.04
CA ASN A 33 -1.69 14.78 -2.96
C ASN A 33 -1.39 13.50 -3.75
N TYR A 34 -1.14 12.38 -3.05
CA TYR A 34 -0.76 11.11 -3.66
C TYR A 34 -1.80 10.63 -4.70
N PRO A 35 -3.10 10.59 -4.40
CA PRO A 35 -4.16 10.30 -5.35
C PRO A 35 -4.12 11.12 -6.64
N GLU A 36 -4.05 12.44 -6.52
CA GLU A 36 -4.08 13.34 -7.69
C GLU A 36 -2.85 13.19 -8.58
N ILE A 37 -1.66 13.06 -7.96
CA ILE A 37 -0.40 12.85 -8.67
C ILE A 37 -0.43 11.53 -9.44
N ASN A 38 -0.93 10.45 -8.82
CA ASN A 38 -1.04 9.15 -9.46
C ASN A 38 -2.12 9.14 -10.54
N GLN A 39 -3.29 9.78 -10.32
CA GLN A 39 -4.32 9.90 -11.34
C GLN A 39 -3.79 10.62 -12.58
N TYR A 40 -3.03 11.69 -12.41
CA TYR A 40 -2.36 12.37 -13.53
C TYR A 40 -1.40 11.43 -14.29
N GLY A 41 -0.70 10.54 -13.59
CA GLY A 41 0.12 9.50 -14.22
C GLY A 41 -0.71 8.48 -15.00
N ILE A 42 -1.82 8.01 -14.41
CA ILE A 42 -2.72 7.01 -15.00
C ILE A 42 -3.37 7.53 -16.27
N ASP A 43 -3.76 8.80 -16.33
CA ASP A 43 -4.35 9.43 -17.52
C ASP A 43 -3.41 9.40 -18.73
N HIS A 44 -2.10 9.24 -18.50
CA HIS A 44 -1.07 9.13 -19.53
C HIS A 44 -0.57 7.68 -19.73
N ALA A 45 -1.03 6.74 -18.91
CA ALA A 45 -0.64 5.34 -18.99
C ALA A 45 -1.51 4.58 -19.99
N THR A 46 -0.87 3.72 -20.80
CA THR A 46 -1.52 2.91 -21.84
C THR A 46 -1.54 1.42 -21.53
N GLY A 47 -0.93 0.99 -20.42
CA GLY A 47 -0.86 -0.42 -20.02
C GLY A 47 -2.18 -0.92 -19.44
N GLU A 48 -2.43 -2.20 -19.57
CA GLU A 48 -3.59 -2.91 -18.97
C GLU A 48 -3.44 -3.09 -17.46
N TYR A 49 -2.19 -3.12 -16.98
CA TYR A 49 -1.83 -3.23 -15.57
C TYR A 49 -1.10 -1.96 -15.14
N LEU A 50 -1.45 -1.46 -13.97
CA LEU A 50 -0.83 -0.31 -13.32
C LEU A 50 0.04 -0.84 -12.17
N LEU A 51 1.28 -0.42 -12.11
CA LEU A 51 2.16 -0.62 -10.96
C LEU A 51 2.39 0.73 -10.27
N PHE A 52 1.79 0.89 -9.09
CA PHE A 52 2.17 1.98 -8.19
C PHE A 52 3.48 1.61 -7.53
N LEU A 53 4.46 2.48 -7.64
CA LEU A 53 5.80 2.25 -7.10
C LEU A 53 6.36 3.57 -6.59
N ASN A 54 6.68 3.62 -5.31
CA ASN A 54 7.33 4.78 -4.73
C ASN A 54 8.74 4.95 -5.30
N ASN A 55 9.20 6.20 -5.41
CA ASN A 55 10.50 6.53 -5.99
C ASN A 55 11.69 6.28 -5.04
N ASP A 56 11.43 5.86 -3.82
CA ASP A 56 12.37 5.50 -2.78
C ASP A 56 12.31 3.99 -2.44
N THR A 57 12.03 3.17 -3.46
CA THR A 57 12.04 1.71 -3.38
C THR A 57 13.13 1.12 -4.26
N GLU A 58 13.64 -0.03 -3.85
CA GLU A 58 14.62 -0.85 -4.58
C GLU A 58 14.16 -2.30 -4.61
N MET A 59 13.95 -2.87 -5.81
CA MET A 59 13.53 -4.26 -5.97
C MET A 59 14.67 -5.22 -5.67
N ILE A 60 14.37 -6.26 -4.89
CA ILE A 60 15.29 -7.36 -4.60
C ILE A 60 15.02 -8.46 -5.63
N GLY A 61 16.01 -8.73 -6.49
CA GLY A 61 15.87 -9.71 -7.56
C GLY A 61 15.16 -9.18 -8.83
N ASN A 62 15.18 -10.01 -9.86
CA ASN A 62 14.77 -9.60 -11.21
C ASN A 62 13.32 -9.96 -11.58
N ASP A 63 12.65 -10.78 -10.77
CA ASP A 63 11.33 -11.34 -11.10
C ASP A 63 10.16 -10.72 -10.34
N CYS A 64 10.41 -9.77 -9.44
CA CYS A 64 9.41 -9.10 -8.60
C CYS A 64 8.16 -8.65 -9.39
N ILE A 65 8.33 -7.98 -10.54
CA ILE A 65 7.20 -7.53 -11.37
C ILE A 65 6.47 -8.72 -12.01
N LYS A 66 7.18 -9.77 -12.40
CA LYS A 66 6.56 -10.97 -13.00
C LYS A 66 5.76 -11.75 -11.97
N GLU A 67 6.28 -11.88 -10.75
CA GLU A 67 5.57 -12.50 -9.63
C GLU A 67 4.23 -11.78 -9.38
N MET A 68 4.27 -10.48 -9.16
CA MET A 68 3.05 -9.69 -8.97
C MET A 68 2.08 -9.81 -10.16
N LEU A 69 2.59 -9.79 -11.40
CA LEU A 69 1.77 -9.90 -12.60
C LEU A 69 1.08 -11.25 -12.69
N SER A 70 1.74 -12.35 -12.31
CA SER A 70 1.20 -13.70 -12.37
C SER A 70 -0.10 -13.83 -11.57
N TYR A 71 -0.19 -13.20 -10.41
CA TYR A 71 -1.40 -13.15 -9.59
C TYR A 71 -2.37 -12.07 -10.07
N CYS A 72 -1.88 -10.92 -10.48
CA CYS A 72 -2.74 -9.83 -10.96
C CYS A 72 -3.50 -10.19 -12.23
N MET A 73 -3.01 -11.13 -13.06
CA MET A 73 -3.69 -11.63 -14.26
C MET A 73 -4.93 -12.47 -13.96
N ARG A 74 -5.07 -13.05 -12.77
CA ARG A 74 -6.25 -13.83 -12.39
C ARG A 74 -7.50 -12.95 -12.42
N GLU A 75 -8.61 -13.50 -12.90
CA GLU A 75 -9.88 -12.76 -13.05
C GLU A 75 -10.44 -12.28 -11.70
N ASP A 76 -10.26 -13.08 -10.65
CA ASP A 76 -10.75 -12.81 -9.29
C ASP A 76 -9.85 -11.86 -8.48
N VAL A 77 -8.63 -11.55 -8.95
CA VAL A 77 -7.69 -10.67 -8.26
C VAL A 77 -7.80 -9.25 -8.75
N GLY A 78 -8.03 -8.31 -7.83
CA GLY A 78 -8.08 -6.88 -8.10
C GLY A 78 -6.75 -6.17 -7.92
N ALA A 79 -6.01 -6.51 -6.86
CA ALA A 79 -4.69 -5.93 -6.62
C ALA A 79 -3.74 -6.92 -5.95
N VAL A 80 -2.44 -6.71 -6.16
CA VAL A 80 -1.34 -7.49 -5.58
C VAL A 80 -0.35 -6.52 -4.94
N GLY A 81 0.01 -6.78 -3.68
CA GLY A 81 1.04 -6.03 -2.96
C GLY A 81 2.27 -6.87 -2.67
N ALA A 82 3.42 -6.24 -2.67
CA ALA A 82 4.72 -6.84 -2.44
C ALA A 82 5.10 -6.88 -0.96
N ARG A 83 6.09 -7.70 -0.61
CA ARG A 83 6.77 -7.68 0.67
C ARG A 83 7.80 -6.56 0.69
N MET A 84 7.85 -5.79 1.77
CA MET A 84 8.76 -4.66 1.86
C MET A 84 9.56 -4.67 3.15
N TYR A 85 10.80 -4.24 3.03
CA TYR A 85 11.76 -4.13 4.11
C TYR A 85 12.20 -2.69 4.33
N TYR A 86 12.58 -2.37 5.54
CA TYR A 86 13.41 -1.21 5.82
C TYR A 86 14.86 -1.47 5.39
N GLU A 87 15.67 -0.41 5.34
CA GLU A 87 17.11 -0.47 4.98
C GLU A 87 17.93 -1.36 5.95
N ASP A 88 17.47 -1.53 7.20
CA ASP A 88 18.08 -2.37 8.22
C ASP A 88 17.67 -3.85 8.14
N GLY A 89 16.86 -4.23 7.14
CA GLY A 89 16.40 -5.59 6.92
C GLY A 89 15.18 -6.00 7.73
N THR A 90 14.63 -5.12 8.56
CA THR A 90 13.36 -5.40 9.25
C THR A 90 12.16 -5.25 8.31
N LEU A 91 11.08 -5.98 8.58
CA LEU A 91 9.85 -5.91 7.79
C LEU A 91 9.18 -4.55 7.94
N GLN A 92 8.87 -3.92 6.81
CA GLN A 92 8.05 -2.72 6.74
C GLN A 92 6.60 -3.04 6.39
N HIS A 93 6.39 -3.99 5.48
CA HIS A 93 5.07 -4.37 5.00
C HIS A 93 4.96 -5.88 4.74
N GLY A 94 4.03 -6.51 5.44
CA GLY A 94 3.58 -7.89 5.24
C GLY A 94 2.06 -7.97 5.11
N GLY A 95 1.46 -6.93 4.47
CA GLY A 95 0.01 -6.73 4.40
C GLY A 95 -0.50 -5.68 5.38
N VAL A 96 -1.79 -5.35 5.28
CA VAL A 96 -2.47 -4.39 6.15
C VAL A 96 -3.63 -5.06 6.86
N ILE A 97 -3.70 -4.87 8.19
CA ILE A 97 -4.80 -5.34 9.05
C ILE A 97 -5.74 -4.15 9.28
N ILE A 98 -7.03 -4.33 8.97
CA ILE A 98 -8.05 -3.32 9.25
C ILE A 98 -8.44 -3.38 10.73
N GLY A 99 -8.50 -2.22 11.37
CA GLY A 99 -8.79 -2.08 12.80
C GLY A 99 -7.55 -1.97 13.68
N LEU A 100 -6.36 -2.33 13.19
CA LEU A 100 -5.10 -2.17 13.92
C LEU A 100 -4.90 -0.70 14.31
N GLY A 101 -4.66 -0.43 15.60
CA GLY A 101 -4.54 0.93 16.12
C GLY A 101 -5.82 1.78 15.94
N GLY A 102 -6.99 1.16 15.78
CA GLY A 102 -8.29 1.83 15.61
C GLY A 102 -8.61 2.28 14.17
N VAL A 103 -7.72 2.03 13.22
CA VAL A 103 -7.91 2.40 11.79
C VAL A 103 -7.43 1.28 10.87
N ALA A 104 -6.15 1.20 10.60
CA ALA A 104 -5.48 0.16 9.84
C ALA A 104 -3.96 0.30 10.04
N GLY A 105 -3.25 -0.81 10.00
CA GLY A 105 -1.80 -0.80 10.18
C GLY A 105 -1.12 -1.97 9.49
N HIS A 106 0.18 -1.86 9.30
CA HIS A 106 0.99 -2.88 8.67
C HIS A 106 1.18 -4.08 9.60
N ALA A 107 0.94 -5.28 9.08
CA ALA A 107 1.28 -6.52 9.73
C ALA A 107 2.79 -6.69 9.80
N PHE A 108 3.29 -7.24 10.90
CA PHE A 108 4.70 -7.60 11.12
C PHE A 108 5.68 -6.42 11.08
N LEU A 109 5.20 -5.18 11.14
CA LEU A 109 6.04 -3.98 11.10
C LEU A 109 7.16 -4.03 12.15
N GLY A 110 8.41 -3.88 11.71
CA GLY A 110 9.60 -3.89 12.56
C GLY A 110 10.09 -5.27 13.01
N MET A 111 9.44 -6.36 12.56
CA MET A 111 9.96 -7.71 12.80
C MET A 111 11.20 -7.97 11.95
N ASP A 112 12.05 -8.90 12.40
CA ASP A 112 13.17 -9.40 11.61
C ASP A 112 12.68 -9.89 10.22
N GLY A 113 13.39 -9.52 9.16
CA GLY A 113 13.02 -9.85 7.79
C GLY A 113 12.97 -11.36 7.52
N ASP A 114 13.78 -12.16 8.21
CA ASP A 114 13.80 -13.62 8.09
C ASP A 114 12.72 -14.30 8.96
N SER A 115 12.03 -13.54 9.82
CA SER A 115 10.97 -14.07 10.66
C SER A 115 9.80 -14.60 9.82
N PRO A 116 9.35 -15.86 10.06
CA PRO A 116 8.20 -16.39 9.34
C PRO A 116 6.88 -15.69 9.71
N GLY A 117 6.86 -14.93 10.80
CA GLY A 117 5.65 -14.32 11.33
C GLY A 117 4.66 -15.36 11.86
N TYR A 118 3.44 -14.94 12.11
CA TYR A 118 2.36 -15.79 12.61
C TYR A 118 1.99 -16.87 11.58
N PHE A 119 2.24 -18.14 11.91
CA PHE A 119 2.00 -19.29 11.02
C PHE A 119 2.58 -19.12 9.61
N ALA A 120 3.81 -18.62 9.51
CA ALA A 120 4.52 -18.34 8.26
C ALA A 120 3.86 -17.34 7.32
N ARG A 121 2.90 -16.54 7.78
CA ARG A 121 2.19 -15.57 6.94
C ARG A 121 3.07 -14.51 6.31
N ALA A 122 4.24 -14.23 6.88
CA ALA A 122 5.20 -13.33 6.27
C ALA A 122 5.85 -13.90 4.99
N HIS A 123 5.79 -15.22 4.79
CA HIS A 123 6.46 -15.94 3.69
C HIS A 123 5.52 -16.72 2.76
N VAL A 124 4.21 -16.63 2.94
CA VAL A 124 3.24 -17.32 2.08
C VAL A 124 2.35 -16.31 1.36
N ILE A 125 1.92 -16.69 0.17
CA ILE A 125 0.94 -15.92 -0.59
C ILE A 125 -0.43 -16.16 0.03
N TYR A 126 -1.17 -15.09 0.31
CA TYR A 126 -2.53 -15.19 0.84
C TYR A 126 -3.36 -13.93 0.56
N ASP A 127 -4.67 -14.08 0.67
CA ASP A 127 -5.60 -12.97 0.53
C ASP A 127 -5.71 -12.18 1.83
N LEU A 128 -5.88 -10.88 1.70
CA LEU A 128 -6.04 -9.98 2.85
C LEU A 128 -6.89 -8.75 2.51
N SER A 129 -7.12 -7.89 3.47
CA SER A 129 -8.01 -6.74 3.29
C SER A 129 -7.39 -5.60 2.53
N ALA A 130 -6.09 -5.35 2.69
CA ALA A 130 -5.41 -4.28 1.99
C ALA A 130 -3.89 -4.49 1.94
N VAL A 131 -3.26 -3.84 0.95
CA VAL A 131 -1.81 -3.71 0.77
C VAL A 131 -1.46 -2.24 0.53
N THR A 132 -0.19 -1.87 0.72
CA THR A 132 0.25 -0.50 0.50
C THR A 132 0.54 -0.19 -0.96
N ALA A 133 0.19 1.01 -1.40
CA ALA A 133 0.52 1.51 -2.73
C ALA A 133 1.96 1.97 -2.88
N ALA A 134 2.82 1.79 -1.88
CA ALA A 134 4.26 1.96 -2.06
C ALA A 134 4.83 0.96 -3.09
N CYS A 135 4.24 -0.26 -3.18
CA CYS A 135 4.38 -1.19 -4.30
C CYS A 135 3.09 -2.01 -4.45
N MET A 136 2.22 -1.63 -5.38
CA MET A 136 0.95 -2.30 -5.63
C MET A 136 0.67 -2.40 -7.13
N MET A 137 0.37 -3.60 -7.60
CA MET A 137 -0.09 -3.85 -8.97
C MET A 137 -1.61 -4.03 -9.00
N ILE A 138 -2.26 -3.44 -10.00
CA ILE A 138 -3.72 -3.48 -10.18
C ILE A 138 -4.07 -3.52 -11.67
N LYS A 139 -5.14 -4.21 -12.05
CA LYS A 139 -5.74 -4.06 -13.37
C LYS A 139 -6.27 -2.65 -13.56
N LYS A 140 -5.94 -1.98 -14.66
CA LYS A 140 -6.45 -0.65 -14.97
C LYS A 140 -7.99 -0.63 -14.99
N GLN A 141 -8.61 -1.66 -15.57
CA GLN A 141 -10.06 -1.82 -15.60
C GLN A 141 -10.66 -1.84 -14.17
N VAL A 142 -10.08 -2.61 -13.25
CA VAL A 142 -10.56 -2.68 -11.84
C VAL A 142 -10.37 -1.33 -11.13
N TYR A 143 -9.23 -0.66 -11.37
CA TYR A 143 -8.99 0.67 -10.82
C TYR A 143 -10.06 1.67 -11.26
N GLU A 144 -10.41 1.68 -12.56
CA GLU A 144 -11.43 2.56 -13.13
C GLU A 144 -12.85 2.19 -12.63
N GLU A 145 -13.17 0.89 -12.57
CA GLU A 145 -14.46 0.38 -12.07
C GLU A 145 -14.78 0.84 -10.65
N VAL A 146 -13.77 0.83 -9.76
CA VAL A 146 -13.97 1.21 -8.36
C VAL A 146 -13.80 2.72 -8.11
N GLY A 147 -13.54 3.49 -9.16
CA GLY A 147 -13.36 4.95 -9.10
C GLY A 147 -11.99 5.39 -8.55
N GLY A 148 -10.98 4.54 -8.64
CA GLY A 148 -9.58 4.85 -8.31
C GLY A 148 -9.33 5.35 -6.89
N PHE A 149 -8.23 6.06 -6.68
CA PHE A 149 -7.94 6.73 -5.41
C PHE A 149 -8.90 7.89 -5.12
N ASP A 150 -9.18 8.15 -3.84
CA ASP A 150 -9.95 9.33 -3.43
C ASP A 150 -9.00 10.45 -2.97
N PRO A 151 -9.01 11.64 -3.62
CA PRO A 151 -8.13 12.76 -3.27
C PRO A 151 -8.34 13.31 -1.85
N LYS A 152 -9.42 12.95 -1.18
CA LYS A 152 -9.65 13.30 0.23
C LYS A 152 -8.67 12.58 1.19
N PHE A 153 -8.08 11.49 0.76
CA PHE A 153 -6.98 10.81 1.44
C PHE A 153 -5.65 11.22 0.80
N ALA A 154 -5.25 12.45 1.00
CA ALA A 154 -4.12 13.05 0.30
C ALA A 154 -2.80 12.31 0.54
N VAL A 155 -2.63 11.70 1.71
CA VAL A 155 -1.40 11.04 2.14
C VAL A 155 -1.65 9.68 2.79
N ALA A 156 -2.46 9.60 3.85
CA ALA A 156 -2.69 8.37 4.59
C ALA A 156 -3.97 7.66 4.13
N PHE A 157 -3.97 6.33 4.25
CA PHE A 157 -5.12 5.45 4.00
C PHE A 157 -5.71 5.48 2.57
N ASN A 158 -5.09 6.17 1.61
CA ASN A 158 -5.56 6.18 0.21
C ASN A 158 -5.51 4.79 -0.42
N ASP A 159 -4.47 4.02 -0.14
CA ASP A 159 -4.27 2.65 -0.56
C ASP A 159 -5.25 1.69 0.13
N VAL A 160 -5.44 1.85 1.43
CA VAL A 160 -6.39 1.04 2.19
C VAL A 160 -7.82 1.29 1.72
N ASP A 161 -8.21 2.56 1.50
CA ASP A 161 -9.52 2.92 0.93
C ASP A 161 -9.72 2.29 -0.45
N LEU A 162 -8.71 2.35 -1.33
CA LEU A 162 -8.75 1.73 -2.65
C LEU A 162 -8.92 0.21 -2.55
N CYS A 163 -8.13 -0.46 -1.71
CA CYS A 163 -8.25 -1.90 -1.50
C CYS A 163 -9.63 -2.31 -0.99
N LEU A 164 -10.21 -1.56 -0.05
CA LEU A 164 -11.54 -1.83 0.46
C LEU A 164 -12.64 -1.60 -0.59
N LYS A 165 -12.47 -0.64 -1.51
CA LYS A 165 -13.37 -0.47 -2.67
C LYS A 165 -13.26 -1.65 -3.64
N ILE A 166 -12.05 -2.11 -3.94
CA ILE A 166 -11.78 -3.28 -4.78
C ILE A 166 -12.45 -4.52 -4.18
N ARG A 167 -12.31 -4.76 -2.88
CA ARG A 167 -12.96 -5.87 -2.19
C ARG A 167 -14.49 -5.76 -2.20
N LYS A 168 -15.03 -4.57 -2.04
CA LYS A 168 -16.47 -4.32 -2.13
C LYS A 168 -17.03 -4.63 -3.53
N ALA A 169 -16.22 -4.49 -4.57
CA ALA A 169 -16.55 -4.88 -5.94
C ALA A 169 -16.44 -6.41 -6.17
N GLY A 170 -15.96 -7.19 -5.18
CA GLY A 170 -15.90 -8.65 -5.23
C GLY A 170 -14.52 -9.22 -5.58
N TYR A 171 -13.51 -8.41 -5.76
CA TYR A 171 -12.15 -8.84 -6.07
C TYR A 171 -11.32 -9.14 -4.82
N LEU A 172 -10.34 -10.01 -4.98
CA LEU A 172 -9.34 -10.35 -3.97
C LEU A 172 -8.19 -9.33 -3.96
N ILE A 173 -7.61 -9.14 -2.79
CA ILE A 173 -6.33 -8.45 -2.61
C ILE A 173 -5.32 -9.50 -2.17
N VAL A 174 -4.25 -9.66 -2.93
CA VAL A 174 -3.22 -10.68 -2.70
C VAL A 174 -1.95 -10.04 -2.15
N TYR A 175 -1.40 -10.62 -1.11
CA TYR A 175 -0.04 -10.36 -0.66
C TYR A 175 0.90 -11.38 -1.27
N ASP A 176 1.94 -10.91 -1.95
CA ASP A 176 2.95 -11.72 -2.60
C ASP A 176 4.32 -11.51 -1.93
N PRO A 177 4.77 -12.44 -1.07
CA PRO A 177 6.03 -12.33 -0.36
C PRO A 177 7.26 -12.60 -1.25
N TYR A 178 7.09 -13.10 -2.47
CA TYR A 178 8.19 -13.35 -3.41
C TYR A 178 8.51 -12.12 -4.27
N ALA A 179 7.62 -11.14 -4.27
CA ALA A 179 7.89 -9.81 -4.78
C ALA A 179 8.48 -8.96 -3.64
N GLU A 180 9.80 -8.83 -3.59
CA GLU A 180 10.52 -8.24 -2.46
C GLU A 180 11.15 -6.90 -2.83
N LEU A 181 11.05 -5.91 -1.93
CA LEU A 181 11.60 -4.57 -2.09
C LEU A 181 12.17 -4.02 -0.77
N ILE A 182 13.22 -3.20 -0.88
CA ILE A 182 13.59 -2.28 0.19
C ILE A 182 12.85 -0.96 -0.06
N HIS A 183 12.24 -0.39 0.97
CA HIS A 183 11.60 0.93 0.92
C HIS A 183 12.27 1.87 1.90
N TYR A 184 12.99 2.85 1.36
CA TYR A 184 13.76 3.85 2.09
C TYR A 184 12.88 4.98 2.65
N GLU A 185 11.80 4.60 3.33
CA GLU A 185 10.75 5.50 3.82
C GLU A 185 11.30 6.74 4.53
N SER A 186 10.58 7.85 4.39
CA SER A 186 10.84 9.14 5.05
C SER A 186 12.04 9.96 4.56
N LYS A 187 12.87 9.45 3.63
CA LYS A 187 13.98 10.24 3.07
C LYS A 187 13.49 11.41 2.22
N SER A 188 12.31 11.29 1.60
CA SER A 188 11.77 12.31 0.68
C SER A 188 10.69 13.19 1.28
N ARG A 189 9.88 12.68 2.24
CA ARG A 189 8.70 13.37 2.78
C ARG A 189 8.90 13.91 4.20
N GLY A 190 9.79 13.31 5.00
CA GLY A 190 9.94 13.59 6.42
C GLY A 190 8.78 13.02 7.26
N TYR A 191 8.87 13.21 8.58
CA TYR A 191 7.88 12.73 9.54
C TYR A 191 6.62 13.60 9.57
N GLU A 192 5.53 13.09 10.15
CA GLU A 192 4.29 13.83 10.46
C GLU A 192 4.48 14.67 11.73
N ASP A 193 5.36 15.66 11.66
CA ASP A 193 5.91 16.41 12.79
C ASP A 193 5.45 17.88 12.90
N THR A 194 4.70 18.36 11.90
CA THR A 194 4.12 19.71 11.92
C THR A 194 2.63 19.66 12.30
N GLU A 195 2.14 20.74 12.93
CA GLU A 195 0.73 20.86 13.33
C GLU A 195 -0.23 20.64 12.13
N GLU A 196 0.09 21.23 10.97
CA GLU A 196 -0.69 21.07 9.74
C GLU A 196 -0.76 19.61 9.26
N LYS A 197 0.37 18.89 9.31
CA LYS A 197 0.42 17.46 8.93
C LYS A 197 -0.37 16.60 9.91
N ILE A 198 -0.26 16.86 11.21
CA ILE A 198 -1.02 16.18 12.27
C ILE A 198 -2.53 16.40 12.07
N GLU A 199 -2.95 17.64 11.83
CA GLU A 199 -4.36 17.95 11.57
C GLU A 199 -4.87 17.25 10.30
N ARG A 200 -4.09 17.24 9.21
CA ARG A 200 -4.43 16.50 8.01
C ARG A 200 -4.61 15.02 8.32
N PHE A 201 -3.63 14.39 8.98
CA PHE A 201 -3.69 12.97 9.35
C PHE A 201 -4.93 12.65 10.18
N ASN A 202 -5.26 13.48 11.18
CA ASN A 202 -6.45 13.31 12.00
C ASN A 202 -7.75 13.43 11.18
N ARG A 203 -7.81 14.33 10.19
CA ARG A 203 -8.94 14.42 9.26
C ARG A 203 -9.08 13.16 8.41
N GLU A 204 -7.98 12.62 7.91
CA GLU A 204 -7.96 11.37 7.13
C GLU A 204 -8.38 10.16 7.97
N ILE A 205 -7.94 10.05 9.22
CA ILE A 205 -8.43 9.04 10.19
C ILE A 205 -9.95 9.13 10.35
N LYS A 206 -10.47 10.30 10.65
CA LYS A 206 -11.90 10.51 10.88
C LYS A 206 -12.74 10.20 9.64
N LEU A 207 -12.24 10.55 8.47
CA LEU A 207 -12.87 10.22 7.20
C LEU A 207 -12.89 8.71 6.98
N PHE A 208 -11.78 8.01 7.21
CA PHE A 208 -11.67 6.56 7.08
C PHE A 208 -12.62 5.85 8.04
N GLN A 209 -12.60 6.19 9.31
CA GLN A 209 -13.48 5.63 10.34
C GLN A 209 -14.96 5.84 10.02
N THR A 210 -15.33 6.99 9.46
CA THR A 210 -16.70 7.27 9.05
C THR A 210 -17.12 6.44 7.84
N ARG A 211 -16.27 6.36 6.81
CA ARG A 211 -16.54 5.65 5.56
C ARG A 211 -16.62 4.14 5.76
N TRP A 212 -15.68 3.61 6.50
CA TRP A 212 -15.48 2.18 6.71
C TRP A 212 -15.93 1.67 8.07
N LYS A 213 -16.85 2.42 8.71
CA LYS A 213 -17.39 2.11 10.04
C LYS A 213 -17.81 0.65 10.19
N LYS A 214 -18.53 0.11 9.20
CA LYS A 214 -19.04 -1.27 9.25
C LYS A 214 -17.94 -2.34 9.34
N ILE A 215 -16.86 -2.19 8.57
CA ILE A 215 -15.76 -3.15 8.62
C ILE A 215 -14.94 -3.00 9.91
N LEU A 216 -14.81 -1.78 10.43
CA LEU A 216 -14.15 -1.55 11.70
C LEU A 216 -14.95 -2.14 12.87
N GLU A 217 -16.29 -2.09 12.83
CA GLU A 217 -17.17 -2.69 13.85
C GLU A 217 -17.27 -4.21 13.74
N ASN A 218 -17.29 -4.76 12.52
CA ASN A 218 -17.42 -6.20 12.28
C ASN A 218 -16.09 -6.95 12.35
N GLY A 219 -14.97 -6.23 12.30
CA GLY A 219 -13.61 -6.78 12.20
C GLY A 219 -13.18 -7.08 10.77
N ASP A 220 -11.86 -7.23 10.61
CA ASP A 220 -11.22 -7.63 9.35
C ASP A 220 -11.51 -9.11 9.06
N PRO A 221 -12.13 -9.48 7.93
CA PRO A 221 -12.48 -10.88 7.65
C PRO A 221 -11.27 -11.80 7.43
N TYR A 222 -10.07 -11.25 7.25
CA TYR A 222 -8.81 -12.00 7.14
C TYR A 222 -8.01 -12.03 8.45
N TYR A 223 -8.55 -11.42 9.52
CA TYR A 223 -7.89 -11.36 10.82
C TYR A 223 -8.79 -11.97 11.90
N SER A 224 -8.25 -12.90 12.68
CA SER A 224 -9.04 -13.59 13.71
C SER A 224 -9.44 -12.63 14.83
N PRO A 225 -10.71 -12.65 15.30
CA PRO A 225 -11.15 -11.84 16.44
C PRO A 225 -10.48 -12.25 17.76
N ASN A 226 -9.82 -13.40 17.80
CA ASN A 226 -9.05 -13.86 18.95
C ASN A 226 -7.64 -13.26 19.02
N LEU A 227 -7.23 -12.52 18.01
CA LEU A 227 -5.95 -11.82 17.96
C LEU A 227 -6.13 -10.35 18.33
N THR A 228 -5.09 -9.76 18.93
CA THR A 228 -5.14 -8.35 19.32
C THR A 228 -5.03 -7.41 18.14
N LEU A 229 -5.70 -6.27 18.21
CA LEU A 229 -5.53 -5.13 17.32
C LEU A 229 -4.67 -4.01 17.94
N ASP A 230 -4.05 -4.28 19.12
CA ASP A 230 -3.16 -3.32 19.78
C ASP A 230 -1.73 -3.42 19.26
N HIS A 231 -1.34 -4.59 18.72
CA HIS A 231 -0.02 -4.91 18.20
C HIS A 231 -0.10 -5.60 16.84
N ASN A 232 0.96 -5.48 16.05
CA ASN A 232 1.05 -5.97 14.67
C ASN A 232 1.64 -7.38 14.53
N ASP A 233 1.85 -8.08 15.65
CA ASP A 233 2.54 -9.37 15.76
C ASP A 233 1.61 -10.58 15.81
N PHE A 234 0.30 -10.38 15.67
CA PHE A 234 -0.74 -11.41 15.81
C PHE A 234 -0.80 -12.03 17.23
N GLY A 235 -0.47 -11.25 18.24
CA GLY A 235 -0.61 -11.65 19.64
C GLY A 235 -2.06 -11.98 20.00
N LEU A 236 -2.25 -12.74 21.07
CA LEU A 236 -3.59 -13.11 21.52
C LEU A 236 -4.35 -11.91 22.09
N ASN A 237 -5.64 -11.83 21.77
CA ASN A 237 -6.56 -10.87 22.38
C ASN A 237 -7.00 -11.40 23.75
N HIS A 238 -6.39 -10.94 24.82
CA HIS A 238 -6.73 -11.33 26.19
C HIS A 238 -8.12 -10.90 26.65
N LEU A 239 -8.78 -10.00 25.91
CA LEU A 239 -10.15 -9.52 26.18
C LEU A 239 -11.20 -10.27 25.36
N ALA A 240 -10.81 -11.13 24.43
CA ALA A 240 -11.74 -11.91 23.64
C ALA A 240 -12.54 -12.85 24.56
N LYS A 241 -13.85 -12.66 24.61
CA LYS A 241 -14.74 -13.62 25.28
C LYS A 241 -14.71 -14.91 24.50
N VAL A 242 -14.13 -15.97 25.11
CA VAL A 242 -14.23 -17.32 24.56
C VAL A 242 -15.67 -17.76 24.70
N GLU A 243 -16.49 -17.60 23.67
CA GLU A 243 -17.76 -18.32 23.61
C GLU A 243 -17.46 -19.80 23.45
N ARG A 244 -17.53 -20.52 24.55
CA ARG A 244 -17.50 -21.99 24.54
C ARG A 244 -18.80 -22.44 23.87
N ARG A 245 -18.69 -22.88 22.62
CA ARG A 245 -19.73 -23.67 21.94
C ARG A 245 -19.73 -25.10 22.43
#